data_8c14c68c2adc086927f2ff3753a12478
#
_entry.id   8c14c68c2adc086927f2ff3753a12478
#
_cell.length_a   1.000
_cell.length_b   1.000
_cell.length_c   1.000
_cell.angle_alpha   90.00
_cell.angle_beta   90.00
_cell.angle_gamma   90.00
#
_symmetry.space_group_name_H-M   'P 1'
#
loop_
_entity.id
_entity.type
_entity.pdbx_description
1 polymer ?
#
loop_
_entity_poly.entity_id
_entity_poly.type
_entity_poly.pdbx_seq_one_letter_code
_entity_poly.pdbx_strand_id
1 'polypeptide(L)'
;MTTTPAPAPAEATPTPTPTPTATTPAEAAPGLHASTPASPRPGPPPRPRPAILLASTVGSVAALLLLVAVGTVLDQPLLIPPLAASMALVAGAPDLPLSQPRSVVGGQLLSALTGFAVLAVAGPGLWGAAVAGGLALGVMMLARTPHSPAAATAVIVALQAPQVWSFLGLLTLASLLLVVVGLGSARATGRTYPVYWF
;
A
#
# COMPACT_ATOMS: atom_id res chain seq x y z
N MET A 1 79.51 -60.60 -5.60
CA MET A 1 79.20 -59.63 -6.69
C MET A 1 78.51 -58.40 -6.06
N THR A 2 79.34 -57.42 -5.79
CA THR A 2 78.95 -56.15 -5.15
C THR A 2 78.74 -55.12 -6.24
N THR A 3 77.53 -54.64 -6.37
CA THR A 3 77.17 -53.52 -7.29
C THR A 3 77.10 -52.21 -6.53
N THR A 4 78.04 -51.35 -6.81
CA THR A 4 78.10 -49.97 -6.32
C THR A 4 76.96 -49.13 -6.89
N PRO A 5 76.21 -48.34 -6.10
CA PRO A 5 75.24 -47.44 -6.61
C PRO A 5 75.91 -46.15 -7.14
N ALA A 6 75.31 -45.62 -8.22
CA ALA A 6 75.73 -44.37 -8.93
C ALA A 6 75.44 -43.13 -8.07
N PRO A 7 76.22 -42.04 -8.23
CA PRO A 7 76.00 -40.79 -7.51
C PRO A 7 74.79 -40.05 -8.03
N ALA A 8 74.04 -39.40 -7.08
CA ALA A 8 72.87 -38.56 -7.35
C ALA A 8 73.25 -37.24 -8.06
N PRO A 9 72.37 -36.70 -8.89
CA PRO A 9 72.63 -35.43 -9.57
C PRO A 9 72.57 -34.27 -8.57
N ALA A 10 73.44 -33.28 -8.79
CA ALA A 10 73.59 -32.06 -8.00
C ALA A 10 72.28 -31.22 -7.99
N GLU A 11 71.90 -30.87 -6.80
CA GLU A 11 70.78 -29.98 -6.53
C GLU A 11 71.07 -28.58 -7.03
N ALA A 12 70.24 -28.08 -7.98
CA ALA A 12 70.30 -26.73 -8.52
C ALA A 12 69.84 -25.73 -7.48
N THR A 13 70.71 -24.79 -7.14
CA THR A 13 70.43 -23.66 -6.24
C THR A 13 69.29 -22.81 -6.79
N PRO A 14 68.21 -22.56 -6.01
CA PRO A 14 67.15 -21.67 -6.52
C PRO A 14 67.63 -20.22 -6.55
N THR A 15 67.43 -19.60 -7.71
CA THR A 15 67.60 -18.17 -7.96
C THR A 15 66.64 -17.36 -7.05
N PRO A 16 67.08 -16.33 -6.32
CA PRO A 16 66.19 -15.53 -5.51
C PRO A 16 65.23 -14.73 -6.39
N THR A 17 63.92 -14.98 -6.15
CA THR A 17 62.81 -14.22 -6.73
C THR A 17 62.86 -12.79 -6.22
N PRO A 18 62.75 -11.76 -7.07
CA PRO A 18 62.69 -10.37 -6.61
C PRO A 18 61.43 -10.15 -5.77
N THR A 19 61.63 -9.69 -4.54
CA THR A 19 60.57 -9.21 -3.65
C THR A 19 59.79 -8.10 -4.30
N PRO A 20 58.45 -8.16 -4.40
CA PRO A 20 57.67 -7.04 -4.85
C PRO A 20 57.79 -5.89 -3.85
N THR A 21 58.31 -4.78 -4.30
CA THR A 21 58.35 -3.52 -3.57
C THR A 21 56.93 -3.16 -3.15
N ALA A 22 56.63 -3.19 -1.85
CA ALA A 22 55.39 -2.71 -1.31
C ALA A 22 55.22 -1.22 -1.68
N THR A 23 54.40 -0.96 -2.67
CA THR A 23 53.90 0.38 -2.94
C THR A 23 52.95 0.74 -1.80
N THR A 24 53.42 1.59 -0.91
CA THR A 24 52.61 2.23 0.12
C THR A 24 51.35 2.80 -0.56
N PRO A 25 50.12 2.43 -0.16
CA PRO A 25 48.95 3.13 -0.67
C PRO A 25 49.06 4.60 -0.24
N ALA A 26 49.11 5.49 -1.21
CA ALA A 26 48.96 6.91 -0.95
C ALA A 26 47.67 7.07 -0.16
N GLU A 27 47.81 7.49 1.09
CA GLU A 27 46.76 7.94 1.95
C GLU A 27 45.87 8.91 1.17
N ALA A 28 44.75 8.40 0.64
CA ALA A 28 43.72 9.21 0.03
C ALA A 28 43.25 10.18 1.10
N ALA A 29 43.64 11.43 0.99
CA ALA A 29 43.10 12.50 1.79
C ALA A 29 41.57 12.33 1.85
N PRO A 30 40.95 12.49 3.04
CA PRO A 30 39.48 12.38 3.15
C PRO A 30 38.90 13.46 2.24
N GLY A 31 38.44 12.99 1.05
CA GLY A 31 37.75 13.86 0.11
C GLY A 31 36.59 14.49 0.91
N LEU A 32 36.63 15.79 1.05
CA LEU A 32 35.47 16.60 1.42
C LEU A 32 34.33 16.09 0.54
N HIS A 33 33.49 15.25 1.10
CA HIS A 33 32.19 14.95 0.50
C HIS A 33 31.52 16.30 0.35
N ALA A 34 31.60 16.87 -0.84
CA ALA A 34 30.79 18.02 -1.18
C ALA A 34 29.36 17.63 -0.86
N SER A 35 28.84 18.12 0.26
CA SER A 35 27.47 17.92 0.67
C SER A 35 26.62 18.46 -0.47
N THR A 36 26.04 17.55 -1.25
CA THR A 36 25.05 17.91 -2.24
C THR A 36 24.01 18.77 -1.52
N PRO A 37 23.71 19.98 -2.00
CA PRO A 37 22.74 20.83 -1.34
C PRO A 37 21.48 20.03 -1.15
N ALA A 38 21.04 19.87 0.10
CA ALA A 38 19.81 19.14 0.41
C ALA A 38 18.67 19.77 -0.39
N SER A 39 18.03 18.97 -1.24
CA SER A 39 16.85 19.43 -1.99
C SER A 39 15.86 20.08 -1.02
N PRO A 40 15.32 21.27 -1.33
CA PRO A 40 14.37 21.92 -0.47
C PRO A 40 13.27 20.93 -0.08
N ARG A 41 12.98 20.78 1.21
CA ARG A 41 11.90 19.89 1.67
C ARG A 41 10.59 20.36 1.01
N PRO A 42 9.80 19.47 0.40
CA PRO A 42 8.51 19.84 -0.18
C PRO A 42 7.66 20.50 0.91
N GLY A 43 7.19 21.71 0.67
CA GLY A 43 6.22 22.37 1.54
C GLY A 43 4.84 21.68 1.45
N PRO A 44 3.87 22.10 2.28
CA PRO A 44 2.50 21.61 2.18
C PRO A 44 1.95 21.88 0.77
N PRO A 45 1.09 20.99 0.24
CA PRO A 45 0.50 21.18 -1.09
C PRO A 45 -0.30 22.49 -1.15
N PRO A 46 -0.34 23.16 -2.31
CA PRO A 46 -1.13 24.38 -2.48
C PRO A 46 -2.62 24.12 -2.27
N ARG A 47 -3.35 25.13 -1.84
CA ARG A 47 -4.80 25.01 -1.67
C ARG A 47 -5.48 24.69 -3.03
N PRO A 48 -6.46 23.77 -3.05
CA PRO A 48 -7.17 23.44 -4.26
C PRO A 48 -7.97 24.66 -4.76
N ARG A 49 -8.20 24.72 -6.06
CA ARG A 49 -9.07 25.76 -6.66
C ARG A 49 -10.47 25.67 -6.06
N PRO A 50 -11.16 26.80 -5.79
CA PRO A 50 -12.48 26.79 -5.16
C PRO A 50 -13.50 25.89 -5.86
N ALA A 51 -13.49 25.85 -7.18
CA ALA A 51 -14.38 24.98 -7.97
C ALA A 51 -14.11 23.48 -7.69
N ILE A 52 -12.85 23.06 -7.58
CA ILE A 52 -12.48 21.69 -7.26
C ILE A 52 -12.91 21.35 -5.83
N LEU A 53 -12.66 22.26 -4.88
CA LEU A 53 -13.07 22.09 -3.49
C LEU A 53 -14.59 21.89 -3.39
N LEU A 54 -15.35 22.78 -4.01
CA LEU A 54 -16.82 22.72 -4.02
C LEU A 54 -17.31 21.42 -4.65
N ALA A 55 -16.82 21.05 -5.84
CA ALA A 55 -17.25 19.85 -6.53
C ALA A 55 -16.89 18.57 -5.76
N SER A 56 -15.70 18.50 -5.15
CA SER A 56 -15.32 17.36 -4.30
C SER A 56 -16.21 17.27 -3.06
N THR A 57 -16.52 18.39 -2.42
CA THR A 57 -17.39 18.42 -1.24
C THR A 57 -18.82 18.02 -1.59
N VAL A 58 -19.40 18.65 -2.63
CA VAL A 58 -20.76 18.33 -3.08
C VAL A 58 -20.86 16.89 -3.55
N GLY A 59 -19.87 16.40 -4.32
CA GLY A 59 -19.82 15.01 -4.77
C GLY A 59 -19.73 14.04 -3.61
N SER A 60 -18.96 14.35 -2.58
CA SER A 60 -18.87 13.51 -1.36
C SER A 60 -20.20 13.49 -0.61
N VAL A 61 -20.80 14.64 -0.39
CA VAL A 61 -22.12 14.71 0.28
C VAL A 61 -23.17 13.94 -0.52
N ALA A 62 -23.22 14.14 -1.84
CA ALA A 62 -24.17 13.41 -2.70
C ALA A 62 -23.97 11.90 -2.64
N ALA A 63 -22.71 11.42 -2.67
CA ALA A 63 -22.41 10.00 -2.54
C ALA A 63 -22.88 9.42 -1.21
N LEU A 64 -22.59 10.10 -0.10
CA LEU A 64 -22.99 9.63 1.22
C LEU A 64 -24.51 9.66 1.43
N LEU A 65 -25.19 10.70 0.89
CA LEU A 65 -26.66 10.73 0.89
C LEU A 65 -27.26 9.62 0.01
N LEU A 66 -26.60 9.30 -1.12
CA LEU A 66 -27.01 8.15 -1.94
C LEU A 66 -26.89 6.82 -1.18
N LEU A 67 -25.81 6.61 -0.42
CA LEU A 67 -25.67 5.43 0.43
C LEU A 67 -26.78 5.36 1.49
N VAL A 68 -27.14 6.48 2.10
CA VAL A 68 -28.26 6.55 3.05
C VAL A 68 -29.56 6.21 2.35
N ALA A 69 -29.85 6.82 1.20
CA ALA A 69 -31.08 6.59 0.46
C ALA A 69 -31.23 5.13 0.04
N VAL A 70 -30.18 4.53 -0.54
CA VAL A 70 -30.19 3.12 -0.94
C VAL A 70 -30.30 2.22 0.29
N GLY A 71 -29.58 2.53 1.37
CA GLY A 71 -29.67 1.80 2.62
C GLY A 71 -31.08 1.82 3.23
N THR A 72 -31.75 2.98 3.17
CA THR A 72 -33.14 3.13 3.64
C THR A 72 -34.11 2.27 2.81
N VAL A 73 -33.95 2.25 1.49
CA VAL A 73 -34.78 1.42 0.59
C VAL A 73 -34.56 -0.08 0.83
N LEU A 74 -33.31 -0.48 1.14
CA LEU A 74 -32.96 -1.88 1.38
C LEU A 74 -33.17 -2.31 2.84
N ASP A 75 -33.58 -1.40 3.72
CA ASP A 75 -33.68 -1.60 5.18
C ASP A 75 -32.32 -2.12 5.77
N GLN A 76 -31.21 -1.56 5.28
CA GLN A 76 -29.86 -1.95 5.67
C GLN A 76 -28.92 -0.75 5.80
N PRO A 77 -28.05 -0.67 6.81
CA PRO A 77 -27.12 0.43 6.99
C PRO A 77 -25.97 0.33 5.98
N LEU A 78 -26.04 1.08 4.86
CA LEU A 78 -24.93 1.18 3.91
C LEU A 78 -23.90 2.24 4.28
N LEU A 79 -24.28 3.26 5.02
CA LEU A 79 -23.34 4.30 5.46
C LEU A 79 -22.58 3.84 6.69
N ILE A 80 -21.37 3.34 6.48
CA ILE A 80 -20.42 2.98 7.54
C ILE A 80 -19.17 3.88 7.44
N PRO A 81 -18.47 4.15 8.56
CA PRO A 81 -17.31 5.05 8.58
C PRO A 81 -16.23 4.78 7.52
N PRO A 82 -15.84 3.52 7.23
CA PRO A 82 -14.87 3.24 6.17
C PRO A 82 -15.28 3.74 4.78
N LEU A 83 -16.58 3.70 4.45
CA LEU A 83 -17.09 4.17 3.15
C LEU A 83 -17.08 5.69 3.07
N ALA A 84 -17.36 6.39 4.16
CA ALA A 84 -17.21 7.84 4.21
C ALA A 84 -15.75 8.27 3.99
N ALA A 85 -14.80 7.59 4.65
CA ALA A 85 -13.38 7.81 4.44
C ALA A 85 -12.94 7.46 3.00
N SER A 86 -13.50 6.39 2.41
CA SER A 86 -13.27 6.02 1.00
C SER A 86 -13.72 7.11 0.06
N MET A 87 -14.90 7.69 0.27
CA MET A 87 -15.39 8.78 -0.57
C MET A 87 -14.52 10.04 -0.45
N ALA A 88 -14.10 10.39 0.76
CA ALA A 88 -13.20 11.52 0.98
C ALA A 88 -11.87 11.33 0.21
N LEU A 89 -11.33 10.11 0.18
CA LEU A 89 -10.12 9.78 -0.56
C LEU A 89 -10.35 9.86 -2.08
N VAL A 90 -11.41 9.27 -2.60
CA VAL A 90 -11.76 9.29 -4.04
C VAL A 90 -12.02 10.70 -4.54
N ALA A 91 -12.73 11.52 -3.76
CA ALA A 91 -13.03 12.91 -4.16
C ALA A 91 -11.84 13.86 -3.95
N GLY A 92 -11.07 13.67 -2.87
CA GLY A 92 -9.97 14.55 -2.50
C GLY A 92 -8.68 14.29 -3.29
N ALA A 93 -8.37 13.03 -3.53
CA ALA A 93 -7.12 12.57 -4.15
C ALA A 93 -7.37 11.46 -5.19
N PRO A 94 -8.14 11.72 -6.27
CA PRO A 94 -8.52 10.70 -7.27
C PRO A 94 -7.32 10.09 -8.02
N ASP A 95 -6.19 10.79 -8.07
CA ASP A 95 -5.01 10.34 -8.82
C ASP A 95 -4.21 9.28 -8.05
N LEU A 96 -4.44 9.13 -6.75
CA LEU A 96 -3.71 8.17 -5.92
C LEU A 96 -4.06 6.72 -6.26
N PRO A 97 -3.10 5.78 -6.18
CA PRO A 97 -3.36 4.35 -6.32
C PRO A 97 -4.44 3.84 -5.36
N LEU A 98 -4.52 4.42 -4.15
CA LEU A 98 -5.49 4.06 -3.13
C LEU A 98 -6.93 4.44 -3.52
N SER A 99 -7.12 5.40 -4.41
CA SER A 99 -8.42 5.90 -4.86
C SER A 99 -8.97 5.14 -6.06
N GLN A 100 -8.14 4.32 -6.74
CA GLN A 100 -8.57 3.64 -7.97
C GLN A 100 -9.66 2.60 -7.72
N PRO A 101 -10.57 2.35 -8.68
CA PRO A 101 -11.69 1.43 -8.52
C PRO A 101 -11.28 0.05 -8.01
N ARG A 102 -10.19 -0.49 -8.55
CA ARG A 102 -9.58 -1.75 -8.10
C ARG A 102 -9.25 -1.73 -6.61
N SER A 103 -8.63 -0.64 -6.14
CA SER A 103 -8.23 -0.50 -4.74
C SER A 103 -9.44 -0.27 -3.84
N VAL A 104 -10.40 0.56 -4.26
CA VAL A 104 -11.62 0.83 -3.49
C VAL A 104 -12.45 -0.43 -3.31
N VAL A 105 -12.84 -1.09 -4.41
CA VAL A 105 -13.70 -2.29 -4.34
C VAL A 105 -12.92 -3.50 -3.82
N GLY A 106 -11.76 -3.78 -4.41
CA GLY A 106 -10.94 -4.93 -4.02
C GLY A 106 -10.40 -4.81 -2.60
N GLY A 107 -9.95 -3.63 -2.21
CA GLY A 107 -9.47 -3.35 -0.85
C GLY A 107 -10.56 -3.54 0.20
N GLN A 108 -11.77 -3.02 -0.03
CA GLN A 108 -12.90 -3.19 0.87
C GLN A 108 -13.28 -4.68 1.03
N LEU A 109 -13.36 -5.42 -0.07
CA LEU A 109 -13.70 -6.85 -0.03
C LEU A 109 -12.62 -7.69 0.66
N LEU A 110 -11.35 -7.51 0.30
CA LEU A 110 -10.24 -8.25 0.91
C LEU A 110 -10.13 -7.95 2.41
N SER A 111 -10.35 -6.70 2.78
CA SER A 111 -10.37 -6.29 4.17
C SER A 111 -11.52 -6.94 4.96
N ALA A 112 -12.73 -6.93 4.40
CA ALA A 112 -13.87 -7.61 5.01
C ALA A 112 -13.61 -9.13 5.17
N LEU A 113 -13.08 -9.79 4.14
CA LEU A 113 -12.71 -11.21 4.19
C LEU A 113 -11.65 -11.49 5.26
N THR A 114 -10.66 -10.63 5.38
CA THR A 114 -9.65 -10.72 6.46
C THR A 114 -10.30 -10.57 7.83
N GLY A 115 -11.22 -9.62 7.98
CA GLY A 115 -12.00 -9.45 9.20
C GLY A 115 -12.79 -10.69 9.56
N PHE A 116 -13.49 -11.31 8.61
CA PHE A 116 -14.22 -12.55 8.81
C PHE A 116 -13.32 -13.74 9.15
N ALA A 117 -12.14 -13.83 8.51
CA ALA A 117 -11.16 -14.88 8.83
C ALA A 117 -10.67 -14.78 10.27
N VAL A 118 -10.33 -13.58 10.72
CA VAL A 118 -9.92 -13.34 12.12
C VAL A 118 -11.08 -13.59 13.08
N LEU A 119 -12.30 -13.12 12.74
CA LEU A 119 -13.50 -13.36 13.53
C LEU A 119 -13.77 -14.85 13.74
N ALA A 120 -13.59 -15.67 12.70
CA ALA A 120 -13.80 -17.12 12.77
C ALA A 120 -12.81 -17.82 13.71
N VAL A 121 -11.59 -17.28 13.87
CA VAL A 121 -10.54 -17.87 14.72
C VAL A 121 -10.58 -17.33 16.15
N ALA A 122 -10.72 -16.01 16.28
CA ALA A 122 -10.56 -15.30 17.56
C ALA A 122 -11.91 -14.96 18.24
N GLY A 123 -13.03 -15.10 17.53
CA GLY A 123 -14.33 -14.58 17.97
C GLY A 123 -14.39 -13.04 17.92
N PRO A 124 -15.55 -12.45 18.27
CA PRO A 124 -15.71 -11.00 18.30
C PRO A 124 -14.96 -10.38 19.48
N GLY A 125 -14.27 -9.27 19.24
CA GLY A 125 -13.57 -8.55 20.32
C GLY A 125 -12.49 -7.59 19.84
N LEU A 126 -12.06 -6.72 20.74
CA LEU A 126 -11.11 -5.64 20.46
C LEU A 126 -9.73 -6.15 19.98
N TRP A 127 -9.23 -7.22 20.59
CA TRP A 127 -7.92 -7.79 20.21
C TRP A 127 -7.97 -8.41 18.80
N GLY A 128 -9.03 -9.18 18.49
CA GLY A 128 -9.27 -9.70 17.14
C GLY A 128 -9.43 -8.58 16.12
N ALA A 129 -10.15 -7.51 16.47
CA ALA A 129 -10.33 -6.37 15.59
C ALA A 129 -9.03 -5.63 15.28
N ALA A 130 -8.15 -5.44 16.28
CA ALA A 130 -6.84 -4.85 16.07
C ALA A 130 -5.97 -5.71 15.14
N VAL A 131 -5.95 -7.02 15.33
CA VAL A 131 -5.25 -7.97 14.46
C VAL A 131 -5.83 -7.95 13.04
N ALA A 132 -7.18 -7.97 12.91
CA ALA A 132 -7.85 -7.93 11.62
C ALA A 132 -7.50 -6.67 10.82
N GLY A 133 -7.53 -5.50 11.44
CA GLY A 133 -7.14 -4.23 10.80
C GLY A 133 -5.70 -4.20 10.33
N GLY A 134 -4.77 -4.70 11.14
CA GLY A 134 -3.36 -4.81 10.78
C GLY A 134 -3.10 -5.79 9.64
N LEU A 135 -3.68 -6.99 9.72
CA LEU A 135 -3.55 -8.02 8.68
C LEU A 135 -4.18 -7.58 7.35
N ALA A 136 -5.30 -6.86 7.38
CA ALA A 136 -5.95 -6.34 6.18
C ALA A 136 -5.02 -5.46 5.35
N LEU A 137 -4.16 -4.66 5.98
CA LEU A 137 -3.15 -3.88 5.26
C LEU A 137 -2.20 -4.80 4.47
N GLY A 138 -1.65 -5.83 5.12
CA GLY A 138 -0.74 -6.79 4.47
C GLY A 138 -1.40 -7.51 3.30
N VAL A 139 -2.64 -7.99 3.48
CA VAL A 139 -3.42 -8.67 2.44
C VAL A 139 -3.67 -7.76 1.24
N MET A 140 -4.10 -6.51 1.48
CA MET A 140 -4.31 -5.53 0.42
C MET A 140 -3.02 -5.19 -0.34
N MET A 141 -1.88 -5.09 0.36
CA MET A 141 -0.58 -4.83 -0.28
C MET A 141 -0.14 -6.01 -1.16
N LEU A 142 -0.29 -7.24 -0.69
CA LEU A 142 0.00 -8.45 -1.47
C LEU A 142 -0.87 -8.55 -2.72
N ALA A 143 -2.15 -8.20 -2.60
CA ALA A 143 -3.10 -8.19 -3.72
C ALA A 143 -2.95 -6.96 -4.65
N ARG A 144 -2.05 -6.02 -4.32
CA ARG A 144 -1.89 -4.75 -5.05
C ARG A 144 -3.17 -3.92 -5.12
N THR A 145 -3.96 -3.95 -4.07
CA THR A 145 -5.21 -3.19 -3.92
C THR A 145 -5.19 -2.33 -2.64
N PRO A 146 -4.12 -1.55 -2.41
CA PRO A 146 -4.02 -0.77 -1.18
C PRO A 146 -5.16 0.25 -1.12
N HIS A 147 -5.93 0.22 -0.03
CA HIS A 147 -7.01 1.15 0.25
C HIS A 147 -7.11 1.38 1.76
N SER A 148 -6.45 2.41 2.27
CA SER A 148 -6.32 2.60 3.72
C SER A 148 -7.66 2.66 4.48
N PRO A 149 -8.76 3.26 3.95
CA PRO A 149 -10.04 3.22 4.64
C PRO A 149 -10.57 1.82 4.88
N ALA A 150 -10.24 0.85 4.03
CA ALA A 150 -10.73 -0.51 4.13
C ALA A 150 -10.21 -1.27 5.37
N ALA A 151 -9.05 -0.90 5.91
CA ALA A 151 -8.56 -1.49 7.16
C ALA A 151 -9.59 -1.38 8.30
N ALA A 152 -10.33 -0.26 8.35
CA ALA A 152 -11.42 -0.08 9.31
C ALA A 152 -12.61 -1.02 9.05
N THR A 153 -12.82 -1.49 7.83
CA THR A 153 -13.85 -2.48 7.52
C THR A 153 -13.55 -3.83 8.18
N ALA A 154 -12.28 -4.29 8.16
CA ALA A 154 -11.88 -5.50 8.90
C ALA A 154 -12.09 -5.37 10.40
N VAL A 155 -11.80 -4.20 10.97
CA VAL A 155 -12.06 -3.88 12.38
C VAL A 155 -13.55 -3.99 12.70
N ILE A 156 -14.43 -3.39 11.89
CA ILE A 156 -15.88 -3.43 12.07
C ILE A 156 -16.38 -4.87 12.00
N VAL A 157 -15.95 -5.64 11.00
CA VAL A 157 -16.33 -7.05 10.86
C VAL A 157 -15.96 -7.86 12.10
N ALA A 158 -14.74 -7.71 12.61
CA ALA A 158 -14.29 -8.45 13.78
C ALA A 158 -14.94 -7.99 15.10
N LEU A 159 -15.46 -6.77 15.17
CA LEU A 159 -16.19 -6.26 16.34
C LEU A 159 -17.66 -6.63 16.32
N GLN A 160 -18.32 -6.49 15.17
CA GLN A 160 -19.79 -6.54 15.07
C GLN A 160 -20.31 -7.90 14.63
N ALA A 161 -19.43 -8.77 14.11
CA ALA A 161 -19.78 -10.10 13.60
C ALA A 161 -21.02 -10.09 12.67
N PRO A 162 -21.02 -9.25 11.61
CA PRO A 162 -22.18 -9.14 10.73
C PRO A 162 -22.40 -10.43 9.93
N GLN A 163 -23.60 -10.56 9.35
CA GLN A 163 -23.91 -11.68 8.48
C GLN A 163 -23.08 -11.60 7.18
N VAL A 164 -22.29 -12.65 6.90
CA VAL A 164 -21.22 -12.64 5.88
C VAL A 164 -21.72 -12.21 4.50
N TRP A 165 -22.70 -12.89 3.95
CA TRP A 165 -23.14 -12.68 2.57
C TRP A 165 -23.84 -11.35 2.36
N SER A 166 -24.70 -10.97 3.31
CA SER A 166 -25.37 -9.68 3.30
C SER A 166 -24.36 -8.55 3.37
N PHE A 167 -23.40 -8.63 4.31
CA PHE A 167 -22.37 -7.61 4.48
C PHE A 167 -21.49 -7.47 3.23
N LEU A 168 -21.01 -8.57 2.66
CA LEU A 168 -20.18 -8.53 1.45
C LEU A 168 -20.95 -7.97 0.25
N GLY A 169 -22.21 -8.37 0.07
CA GLY A 169 -23.06 -7.84 -1.00
C GLY A 169 -23.29 -6.33 -0.88
N LEU A 170 -23.67 -5.87 0.32
CA LEU A 170 -23.92 -4.46 0.59
C LEU A 170 -22.63 -3.61 0.49
N LEU A 171 -21.50 -4.13 0.98
CA LEU A 171 -20.20 -3.48 0.89
C LEU A 171 -19.77 -3.34 -0.56
N THR A 172 -19.98 -4.36 -1.39
CA THR A 172 -19.70 -4.32 -2.82
C THR A 172 -20.54 -3.26 -3.51
N LEU A 173 -21.87 -3.29 -3.28
CA LEU A 173 -22.79 -2.31 -3.83
C LEU A 173 -22.38 -0.88 -3.44
N ALA A 174 -22.13 -0.64 -2.15
CA ALA A 174 -21.72 0.66 -1.65
C ALA A 174 -20.39 1.12 -2.26
N SER A 175 -19.39 0.25 -2.36
CA SER A 175 -18.09 0.57 -2.95
C SER A 175 -18.21 0.93 -4.43
N LEU A 176 -19.05 0.22 -5.18
CA LEU A 176 -19.34 0.53 -6.59
C LEU A 176 -20.06 1.88 -6.73
N LEU A 177 -21.02 2.18 -5.87
CA LEU A 177 -21.70 3.49 -5.87
C LEU A 177 -20.71 4.63 -5.63
N LEU A 178 -19.77 4.47 -4.70
CA LEU A 178 -18.72 5.47 -4.47
C LEU A 178 -17.84 5.68 -5.71
N VAL A 179 -17.46 4.61 -6.40
CA VAL A 179 -16.66 4.70 -7.64
C VAL A 179 -17.46 5.43 -8.73
N VAL A 180 -18.74 5.12 -8.91
CA VAL A 180 -19.60 5.77 -9.90
C VAL A 180 -19.75 7.28 -9.63
N VAL A 181 -19.99 7.66 -8.37
CA VAL A 181 -20.09 9.08 -8.00
C VAL A 181 -18.73 9.77 -8.16
N GLY A 182 -17.63 9.10 -7.78
CA GLY A 182 -16.26 9.58 -7.99
C GLY A 182 -15.99 9.87 -9.47
N LEU A 183 -16.40 8.96 -10.35
CA LEU A 183 -16.30 9.10 -11.81
C LEU A 183 -17.09 10.31 -12.31
N GLY A 184 -18.31 10.49 -11.84
CA GLY A 184 -19.15 11.66 -12.19
C GLY A 184 -18.53 12.97 -11.72
N SER A 185 -18.05 13.03 -10.48
CA SER A 185 -17.39 14.19 -9.89
C SER A 185 -16.10 14.56 -10.64
N ALA A 186 -15.29 13.58 -11.00
CA ALA A 186 -14.07 13.79 -11.76
C ALA A 186 -14.35 14.37 -13.16
N ARG A 187 -15.35 13.82 -13.87
CA ARG A 187 -15.77 14.35 -15.16
C ARG A 187 -16.27 15.80 -15.08
N ALA A 188 -17.03 16.12 -14.04
CA ALA A 188 -17.55 17.49 -13.84
C ALA A 188 -16.44 18.51 -13.57
N THR A 189 -15.28 18.08 -13.04
CA THR A 189 -14.14 18.93 -12.70
C THR A 189 -12.99 18.86 -13.71
N GLY A 190 -13.12 18.06 -14.78
CA GLY A 190 -12.06 17.84 -15.76
C GLY A 190 -10.85 17.06 -15.20
N ARG A 191 -11.01 16.35 -14.08
CA ARG A 191 -9.98 15.49 -13.49
C ARG A 191 -10.01 14.11 -14.12
N THR A 192 -8.84 13.49 -14.23
CA THR A 192 -8.73 12.10 -14.70
C THR A 192 -9.05 11.15 -13.54
N TYR A 193 -10.13 10.39 -13.67
CA TYR A 193 -10.49 9.28 -12.78
C TYR A 193 -11.40 8.31 -13.53
N PRO A 194 -11.14 7.02 -13.47
CA PRO A 194 -9.95 6.42 -12.90
C PRO A 194 -8.70 6.67 -13.76
N VAL A 195 -7.51 6.61 -13.13
CA VAL A 195 -6.24 6.65 -13.87
C VAL A 195 -5.99 5.28 -14.53
N TYR A 196 -6.42 4.20 -13.84
CA TYR A 196 -6.41 2.83 -14.35
C TYR A 196 -7.50 1.99 -13.65
N TRP A 197 -7.93 0.92 -14.32
CA TRP A 197 -8.93 -0.02 -13.77
C TRP A 197 -8.29 -1.24 -13.11
N PHE A 198 -7.20 -1.77 -13.69
CA PHE A 198 -6.50 -2.99 -13.30
C PHE A 198 -4.97 -2.83 -13.31
#